data_9d6ef702386b120a142193c2590a65b4
#
_entry.id   9d6ef702386b120a142193c2590a65b4
#
_cell.length_a   1.000
_cell.length_b   1.000
_cell.length_c   1.000
_cell.angle_alpha   90.00
_cell.angle_beta   90.00
_cell.angle_gamma   90.00
#
_symmetry.space_group_name_H-M   'P 1'
#
loop_
_entity.id
_entity.type
_entity.pdbx_description
1 polymer ?
#
loop_
_entity_poly.entity_id
_entity_poly.type
_entity_poly.pdbx_seq_one_letter_code
_entity_poly.pdbx_strand_id
1 'polypeptide(L)'
;MEVWGGATFDVAMRFLKECPWKRLELLRKSIPNVLLQMLIRGSNGVGYKAYPDNLVERFIAEAGSKGIDVFRIFDSLNWLEGMKVSIKAVKEQTNSLAEVCVCYTGDIHNPDEKKYTLNYYADLARRIEDEGAHILAIKDMAGLLKPYAATELISTLKEKVNIPIHLHTHDTSGLQLATYLKSVEAGVDVVDLAVSSMSGLTSQPSFNSMLAMMEGHERENKMDLKSLNSYSSYWEGVREFYYPFESGLKASTAEVFDHEIPGGQYSNLRPQARALGLEEQFETIKENYATVNEMFGNIVKVTPSSKVVGDMALFMTSNGLSKEDVLTNGKELSYPDSVINFFKGDLGQPEGGFPKELQKQILKGETPIKGRPN
;
A
#
# COMPACT_ATOMS: atom_id res chain seq x y z
N MET A 1 2.62 -11.96 11.62
CA MET A 1 3.80 -11.10 11.33
C MET A 1 3.95 -10.97 9.83
N GLU A 2 4.00 -9.74 9.28
CA GLU A 2 4.29 -9.53 7.86
C GLU A 2 5.80 -9.63 7.64
N VAL A 3 6.24 -10.56 6.80
CA VAL A 3 7.65 -10.95 6.67
C VAL A 3 8.16 -11.02 5.24
N TRP A 4 7.27 -10.95 4.24
CA TRP A 4 7.65 -11.28 2.87
C TRP A 4 6.78 -10.53 1.85
N GLY A 5 7.31 -10.32 0.65
CA GLY A 5 6.62 -9.58 -0.42
C GLY A 5 7.58 -8.97 -1.41
N GLY A 6 7.11 -8.00 -2.23
CA GLY A 6 7.91 -7.40 -3.29
C GLY A 6 9.20 -6.75 -2.83
N ALA A 7 9.18 -6.01 -1.72
CA ALA A 7 10.38 -5.38 -1.15
C ALA A 7 11.43 -6.43 -0.72
N THR A 8 10.97 -7.57 -0.18
CA THR A 8 11.89 -8.67 0.18
C THR A 8 12.60 -9.24 -1.04
N PHE A 9 11.87 -9.41 -2.16
CA PHE A 9 12.47 -9.87 -3.42
C PHE A 9 13.49 -8.86 -3.95
N ASP A 10 13.12 -7.57 -3.98
CA ASP A 10 14.01 -6.51 -4.44
C ASP A 10 15.30 -6.47 -3.62
N VAL A 11 15.19 -6.45 -2.29
CA VAL A 11 16.36 -6.37 -1.40
C VAL A 11 17.20 -7.64 -1.48
N ALA A 12 16.59 -8.83 -1.40
CA ALA A 12 17.30 -10.09 -1.44
C ALA A 12 18.08 -10.27 -2.75
N MET A 13 17.45 -9.97 -3.90
CA MET A 13 18.05 -10.19 -5.21
C MET A 13 19.03 -9.08 -5.61
N ARG A 14 18.68 -7.81 -5.38
CA ARG A 14 19.48 -6.67 -5.84
C ARG A 14 20.67 -6.36 -4.94
N PHE A 15 20.46 -6.38 -3.64
CA PHE A 15 21.45 -5.92 -2.66
C PHE A 15 22.15 -7.08 -1.93
N LEU A 16 21.39 -8.01 -1.37
CA LEU A 16 21.96 -9.07 -0.52
C LEU A 16 22.48 -10.26 -1.33
N LYS A 17 22.06 -10.43 -2.58
CA LYS A 17 22.40 -11.61 -3.43
C LYS A 17 21.99 -12.92 -2.78
N GLU A 18 20.86 -12.91 -2.08
CA GLU A 18 20.27 -14.05 -1.39
C GLU A 18 19.04 -14.60 -2.13
N CYS A 19 18.73 -15.86 -1.89
CA CYS A 19 17.49 -16.48 -2.35
C CYS A 19 16.32 -16.10 -1.44
N PRO A 20 15.31 -15.35 -1.92
CA PRO A 20 14.18 -14.96 -1.09
C PRO A 20 13.36 -16.16 -0.57
N TRP A 21 13.30 -17.25 -1.31
CA TRP A 21 12.63 -18.48 -0.90
C TRP A 21 13.30 -19.16 0.30
N LYS A 22 14.62 -19.24 0.28
CA LYS A 22 15.39 -19.77 1.41
C LYS A 22 15.20 -18.91 2.66
N ARG A 23 15.10 -17.61 2.50
CA ARG A 23 14.79 -16.68 3.61
C ARG A 23 13.44 -17.01 4.24
N LEU A 24 12.39 -17.25 3.43
CA LEU A 24 11.08 -17.65 3.93
C LEU A 24 11.12 -18.97 4.72
N GLU A 25 11.78 -19.99 4.19
CA GLU A 25 11.94 -21.27 4.86
C GLU A 25 12.66 -21.14 6.21
N LEU A 26 13.71 -20.30 6.27
CA LEU A 26 14.44 -20.03 7.51
C LEU A 26 13.57 -19.29 8.54
N LEU A 27 12.77 -18.30 8.10
CA LEU A 27 11.83 -17.60 8.96
C LEU A 27 10.80 -18.58 9.54
N ARG A 28 10.17 -19.40 8.70
CA ARG A 28 9.19 -20.41 9.16
C ARG A 28 9.80 -21.37 10.19
N LYS A 29 11.02 -21.82 9.94
CA LYS A 29 11.74 -22.71 10.87
C LYS A 29 12.05 -22.03 12.21
N SER A 30 12.40 -20.72 12.16
CA SER A 30 12.82 -19.98 13.36
C SER A 30 11.66 -19.53 14.23
N ILE A 31 10.48 -19.27 13.64
CA ILE A 31 9.28 -18.77 14.33
C ILE A 31 8.04 -19.61 13.96
N PRO A 32 8.02 -20.88 14.35
CA PRO A 32 6.96 -21.82 13.93
C PRO A 32 5.58 -21.48 14.50
N ASN A 33 5.51 -20.76 15.61
CA ASN A 33 4.28 -20.49 16.37
C ASN A 33 3.59 -19.15 16.01
N VAL A 34 4.09 -18.44 14.99
CA VAL A 34 3.54 -17.15 14.56
C VAL A 34 3.04 -17.26 13.12
N LEU A 35 1.85 -16.77 12.83
CA LEU A 35 1.35 -16.70 11.48
C LEU A 35 2.22 -15.75 10.65
N LEU A 36 2.72 -16.23 9.50
CA LEU A 36 3.52 -15.47 8.56
C LEU A 36 2.63 -14.93 7.46
N GLN A 37 2.71 -13.62 7.27
CA GLN A 37 1.95 -12.90 6.25
C GLN A 37 2.87 -12.38 5.15
N MET A 38 2.37 -12.39 3.92
CA MET A 38 3.02 -11.74 2.79
C MET A 38 2.09 -10.79 2.04
N LEU A 39 2.68 -9.76 1.43
CA LEU A 39 2.00 -8.91 0.45
C LEU A 39 2.08 -9.52 -0.94
N ILE A 40 0.93 -9.59 -1.64
CA ILE A 40 0.86 -9.93 -3.06
C ILE A 40 0.01 -8.91 -3.81
N ARG A 41 0.51 -8.40 -4.93
CA ARG A 41 -0.07 -7.31 -5.73
C ARG A 41 -0.99 -7.88 -6.82
N GLY A 42 -1.99 -8.67 -6.46
CA GLY A 42 -2.91 -9.29 -7.43
C GLY A 42 -2.16 -9.86 -8.64
N SER A 43 -2.53 -9.44 -9.85
CA SER A 43 -1.89 -9.86 -11.11
C SER A 43 -0.42 -9.44 -11.24
N ASN A 44 0.05 -8.48 -10.44
CA ASN A 44 1.44 -8.05 -10.45
C ASN A 44 2.35 -8.93 -9.56
N GLY A 45 1.81 -9.89 -8.81
CA GLY A 45 2.57 -10.76 -7.92
C GLY A 45 3.42 -9.97 -6.93
N VAL A 46 4.74 -10.10 -7.01
CA VAL A 46 5.71 -9.29 -6.25
C VAL A 46 6.43 -8.24 -7.12
N GLY A 47 6.00 -8.08 -8.37
CA GLY A 47 6.64 -7.19 -9.36
C GLY A 47 5.86 -5.90 -9.63
N TYR A 48 6.20 -5.22 -10.73
CA TYR A 48 5.68 -3.91 -11.12
C TYR A 48 4.89 -3.93 -12.44
N LYS A 49 4.64 -5.10 -13.00
CA LYS A 49 3.85 -5.33 -14.21
C LYS A 49 2.95 -6.54 -14.03
N ALA A 50 1.95 -6.70 -14.85
CA ALA A 50 1.12 -7.91 -14.85
C ALA A 50 1.94 -9.13 -15.26
N TYR A 51 1.67 -10.25 -14.59
CA TYR A 51 2.21 -11.57 -14.93
C TYR A 51 1.08 -12.49 -15.40
N PRO A 52 1.40 -13.51 -16.23
CA PRO A 52 0.43 -14.52 -16.61
C PRO A 52 -0.18 -15.24 -15.39
N ASP A 53 -1.43 -15.62 -15.48
CA ASP A 53 -2.19 -16.23 -14.38
C ASP A 53 -1.51 -17.47 -13.81
N ASN A 54 -1.03 -18.36 -14.69
CA ASN A 54 -0.33 -19.57 -14.29
C ASN A 54 0.95 -19.31 -13.47
N LEU A 55 1.61 -18.17 -13.70
CA LEU A 55 2.78 -17.78 -12.89
C LEU A 55 2.35 -17.30 -11.52
N VAL A 56 1.29 -16.48 -11.43
CA VAL A 56 0.72 -16.00 -10.16
C VAL A 56 0.24 -17.18 -9.31
N GLU A 57 -0.51 -18.11 -9.91
CA GLU A 57 -0.99 -19.33 -9.24
C GLU A 57 0.17 -20.18 -8.72
N ARG A 58 1.18 -20.45 -9.54
CA ARG A 58 2.35 -21.23 -9.14
C ARG A 58 3.14 -20.55 -8.01
N PHE A 59 3.28 -19.22 -8.08
CA PHE A 59 3.96 -18.44 -7.06
C PHE A 59 3.25 -18.56 -5.71
N ILE A 60 1.92 -18.44 -5.70
CA ILE A 60 1.08 -18.55 -4.49
C ILE A 60 1.18 -19.97 -3.89
N ALA A 61 1.04 -21.00 -4.72
CA ALA A 61 1.16 -22.37 -4.28
C ALA A 61 2.53 -22.66 -3.62
N GLU A 62 3.61 -22.16 -4.24
CA GLU A 62 4.96 -22.32 -3.71
C GLU A 62 5.16 -21.55 -2.40
N ALA A 63 4.66 -20.30 -2.31
CA ALA A 63 4.77 -19.49 -1.10
C ALA A 63 3.99 -20.11 0.07
N GLY A 64 2.78 -20.63 -0.17
CA GLY A 64 1.99 -21.36 0.83
C GLY A 64 2.70 -22.61 1.31
N SER A 65 3.28 -23.41 0.39
CA SER A 65 4.02 -24.63 0.75
C SER A 65 5.28 -24.34 1.57
N LYS A 66 5.86 -23.14 1.46
CA LYS A 66 7.07 -22.71 2.18
C LYS A 66 6.76 -21.96 3.48
N GLY A 67 5.50 -21.82 3.84
CA GLY A 67 5.11 -21.38 5.18
C GLY A 67 4.42 -20.03 5.28
N ILE A 68 3.90 -19.46 4.20
CA ILE A 68 2.99 -18.32 4.28
C ILE A 68 1.62 -18.81 4.74
N ASP A 69 1.12 -18.21 5.83
CA ASP A 69 -0.19 -18.52 6.40
C ASP A 69 -1.28 -17.54 5.93
N VAL A 70 -0.89 -16.29 5.63
CA VAL A 70 -1.81 -15.23 5.22
C VAL A 70 -1.28 -14.52 3.98
N PHE A 71 -2.07 -14.52 2.92
CA PHE A 71 -1.77 -13.72 1.72
C PHE A 71 -2.59 -12.43 1.78
N ARG A 72 -1.90 -11.29 1.98
CA ARG A 72 -2.48 -9.96 1.88
C ARG A 72 -2.50 -9.55 0.42
N ILE A 73 -3.65 -9.73 -0.22
CA ILE A 73 -3.87 -9.53 -1.65
C ILE A 73 -4.41 -8.12 -1.86
N PHE A 74 -3.75 -7.30 -2.66
CA PHE A 74 -4.24 -5.99 -3.03
C PHE A 74 -4.02 -5.71 -4.52
N ASP A 75 -4.79 -4.79 -5.06
CA ASP A 75 -4.60 -4.24 -6.39
C ASP A 75 -4.32 -2.74 -6.29
N SER A 76 -3.39 -2.23 -7.11
CA SER A 76 -2.94 -0.84 -7.01
C SER A 76 -3.97 0.19 -7.44
N LEU A 77 -5.09 -0.25 -8.02
CA LEU A 77 -6.20 0.58 -8.46
C LEU A 77 -7.54 0.19 -7.79
N ASN A 78 -7.49 -0.71 -6.79
CA ASN A 78 -8.66 -1.36 -6.20
C ASN A 78 -9.48 -2.14 -7.24
N TRP A 79 -8.85 -2.61 -8.30
CA TRP A 79 -9.51 -3.32 -9.37
C TRP A 79 -9.69 -4.81 -9.01
N LEU A 80 -10.89 -5.20 -8.62
CA LEU A 80 -11.19 -6.56 -8.12
C LEU A 80 -10.81 -7.64 -9.13
N GLU A 81 -11.00 -7.42 -10.44
CA GLU A 81 -10.60 -8.37 -11.49
C GLU A 81 -9.10 -8.68 -11.46
N GLY A 82 -8.26 -7.72 -11.05
CA GLY A 82 -6.83 -7.92 -10.84
C GLY A 82 -6.49 -8.82 -9.66
N MET A 83 -7.40 -8.99 -8.70
CA MET A 83 -7.19 -9.77 -7.48
C MET A 83 -7.76 -11.20 -7.56
N LYS A 84 -8.75 -11.46 -8.42
CA LYS A 84 -9.52 -12.72 -8.47
C LYS A 84 -8.65 -13.97 -8.60
N VAL A 85 -7.65 -13.96 -9.47
CA VAL A 85 -6.76 -15.12 -9.66
C VAL A 85 -5.98 -15.42 -8.38
N SER A 86 -5.48 -14.38 -7.71
CA SER A 86 -4.76 -14.56 -6.44
C SER A 86 -5.67 -15.08 -5.35
N ILE A 87 -6.91 -14.56 -5.23
CA ILE A 87 -7.91 -15.03 -4.26
C ILE A 87 -8.21 -16.51 -4.49
N LYS A 88 -8.50 -16.87 -5.73
CA LYS A 88 -8.78 -18.26 -6.13
C LYS A 88 -7.59 -19.19 -5.83
N ALA A 89 -6.39 -18.80 -6.23
CA ALA A 89 -5.18 -19.61 -6.02
C ALA A 89 -4.91 -19.86 -4.53
N VAL A 90 -5.06 -18.86 -3.67
CA VAL A 90 -4.91 -19.05 -2.22
C VAL A 90 -5.92 -20.06 -1.70
N LYS A 91 -7.18 -19.95 -2.07
CA LYS A 91 -8.27 -20.82 -1.59
C LYS A 91 -8.15 -22.26 -2.09
N GLU A 92 -7.74 -22.47 -3.34
CA GLU A 92 -7.77 -23.79 -3.97
C GLU A 92 -6.44 -24.53 -3.91
N GLN A 93 -5.32 -23.82 -3.79
CA GLN A 93 -3.98 -24.42 -3.91
C GLN A 93 -3.15 -24.32 -2.62
N THR A 94 -3.69 -23.72 -1.55
CA THR A 94 -3.01 -23.58 -0.27
C THR A 94 -3.95 -23.85 0.90
N ASN A 95 -3.38 -24.00 2.11
CA ASN A 95 -4.14 -24.00 3.37
C ASN A 95 -4.10 -22.62 4.06
N SER A 96 -3.73 -21.60 3.31
CA SER A 96 -3.53 -20.24 3.83
C SER A 96 -4.82 -19.41 3.76
N LEU A 97 -4.83 -18.28 4.45
CA LEU A 97 -5.93 -17.33 4.44
C LEU A 97 -5.73 -16.29 3.33
N ALA A 98 -6.80 -16.00 2.60
CA ALA A 98 -6.89 -14.88 1.68
C ALA A 98 -7.38 -13.64 2.45
N GLU A 99 -6.47 -12.73 2.76
CA GLU A 99 -6.78 -11.41 3.26
C GLU A 99 -6.78 -10.45 2.06
N VAL A 100 -7.95 -9.89 1.73
CA VAL A 100 -8.12 -9.07 0.54
C VAL A 100 -8.30 -7.61 0.92
N CYS A 101 -7.51 -6.74 0.27
CA CYS A 101 -7.45 -5.34 0.65
C CYS A 101 -8.35 -4.44 -0.19
N VAL A 102 -8.92 -3.46 0.49
CA VAL A 102 -9.37 -2.20 -0.10
C VAL A 102 -8.35 -1.13 0.25
N CYS A 103 -7.69 -0.56 -0.74
CA CYS A 103 -6.76 0.54 -0.53
C CYS A 103 -7.53 1.83 -0.28
N TYR A 104 -7.26 2.48 0.85
CA TYR A 104 -7.90 3.74 1.21
C TYR A 104 -7.22 4.93 0.53
N THR A 105 -8.01 5.84 -0.03
CA THR A 105 -7.57 7.12 -0.62
C THR A 105 -8.72 8.12 -0.55
N GLY A 106 -8.43 9.40 -0.77
CA GLY A 106 -9.40 10.46 -0.61
C GLY A 106 -9.76 10.71 0.86
N ASP A 107 -10.88 11.38 1.08
CA ASP A 107 -11.41 11.68 2.42
C ASP A 107 -12.93 11.50 2.42
N ILE A 108 -13.43 10.46 3.10
CA ILE A 108 -14.88 10.17 3.18
C ILE A 108 -15.69 11.27 3.89
N HIS A 109 -15.03 12.16 4.63
CA HIS A 109 -15.65 13.33 5.26
C HIS A 109 -15.63 14.57 4.39
N ASN A 110 -14.95 14.54 3.24
CA ASN A 110 -14.99 15.64 2.29
C ASN A 110 -16.31 15.59 1.49
N PRO A 111 -17.19 16.60 1.59
CA PRO A 111 -18.46 16.61 0.87
C PRO A 111 -18.31 16.69 -0.66
N ASP A 112 -17.13 17.08 -1.12
CA ASP A 112 -16.80 17.17 -2.55
C ASP A 112 -16.20 15.88 -3.11
N GLU A 113 -15.87 14.89 -2.24
CA GLU A 113 -15.43 13.56 -2.68
C GLU A 113 -16.59 12.80 -3.35
N LYS A 114 -16.45 12.52 -4.65
CA LYS A 114 -17.49 11.84 -5.44
C LYS A 114 -17.12 10.42 -5.84
N LYS A 115 -15.84 10.06 -5.69
CA LYS A 115 -15.30 8.80 -6.19
C LYS A 115 -15.11 7.79 -5.05
N TYR A 116 -14.32 8.16 -4.05
CA TYR A 116 -13.94 7.28 -2.94
C TYR A 116 -14.81 7.54 -1.70
N THR A 117 -16.11 7.45 -1.91
CA THR A 117 -17.12 7.67 -0.87
C THR A 117 -17.22 6.47 0.09
N LEU A 118 -17.89 6.65 1.23
CA LEU A 118 -18.18 5.56 2.16
C LEU A 118 -18.93 4.40 1.46
N ASN A 119 -19.87 4.72 0.56
CA ASN A 119 -20.59 3.70 -0.21
C ASN A 119 -19.67 2.93 -1.17
N TYR A 120 -18.68 3.59 -1.80
CA TYR A 120 -17.68 2.93 -2.62
C TYR A 120 -16.94 1.84 -1.82
N TYR A 121 -16.48 2.17 -0.61
CA TYR A 121 -15.78 1.22 0.25
C TYR A 121 -16.69 0.07 0.69
N ALA A 122 -17.92 0.36 1.07
CA ALA A 122 -18.90 -0.64 1.47
C ALA A 122 -19.26 -1.61 0.33
N ASP A 123 -19.45 -1.10 -0.88
CA ASP A 123 -19.77 -1.92 -2.04
C ASP A 123 -18.58 -2.79 -2.49
N LEU A 124 -17.38 -2.24 -2.47
CA LEU A 124 -16.17 -3.01 -2.79
C LEU A 124 -15.91 -4.10 -1.74
N ALA A 125 -16.12 -3.80 -0.46
CA ALA A 125 -15.98 -4.76 0.63
C ALA A 125 -16.92 -5.97 0.48
N ARG A 126 -18.20 -5.73 0.14
CA ARG A 126 -19.15 -6.81 -0.14
C ARG A 126 -18.72 -7.69 -1.32
N ARG A 127 -18.31 -7.06 -2.42
CA ARG A 127 -17.79 -7.78 -3.59
C ARG A 127 -16.57 -8.62 -3.27
N ILE A 128 -15.70 -8.15 -2.39
CA ILE A 128 -14.52 -8.89 -1.90
C ILE A 128 -14.97 -10.10 -1.05
N GLU A 129 -15.93 -9.93 -0.16
CA GLU A 129 -16.50 -11.05 0.61
C GLU A 129 -17.16 -12.08 -0.32
N ASP A 130 -17.92 -11.65 -1.33
CA ASP A 130 -18.57 -12.52 -2.33
C ASP A 130 -17.54 -13.34 -3.14
N GLU A 131 -16.33 -12.83 -3.40
CA GLU A 131 -15.23 -13.59 -4.02
C GLU A 131 -14.62 -14.62 -3.04
N GLY A 132 -15.06 -14.60 -1.77
CA GLY A 132 -14.67 -15.55 -0.75
C GLY A 132 -13.38 -15.21 -0.03
N ALA A 133 -13.10 -13.94 0.17
CA ALA A 133 -12.05 -13.48 1.10
C ALA A 133 -12.31 -14.02 2.52
N HIS A 134 -11.26 -14.37 3.24
CA HIS A 134 -11.36 -14.79 4.63
C HIS A 134 -11.28 -13.60 5.60
N ILE A 135 -10.58 -12.53 5.19
CA ILE A 135 -10.37 -11.30 5.96
C ILE A 135 -10.46 -10.13 4.97
N LEU A 136 -11.18 -9.08 5.35
CA LEU A 136 -11.17 -7.79 4.65
C LEU A 136 -10.08 -6.91 5.27
N ALA A 137 -9.12 -6.45 4.48
CA ALA A 137 -8.16 -5.47 4.97
C ALA A 137 -8.45 -4.08 4.41
N ILE A 138 -8.39 -3.05 5.25
CA ILE A 138 -8.32 -1.65 4.85
C ILE A 138 -6.85 -1.26 4.85
N LYS A 139 -6.34 -0.90 3.68
CA LYS A 139 -4.94 -0.56 3.47
C LYS A 139 -4.79 0.94 3.22
N ASP A 140 -4.37 1.66 4.25
CA ASP A 140 -4.10 3.10 4.22
C ASP A 140 -2.60 3.36 4.11
N MET A 141 -2.10 3.49 2.88
CA MET A 141 -0.67 3.55 2.58
C MET A 141 -0.01 4.88 2.92
N ALA A 142 -0.79 5.94 3.05
CA ALA A 142 -0.28 7.30 3.29
C ALA A 142 -0.65 7.85 4.67
N GLY A 143 -1.50 7.14 5.43
CA GLY A 143 -2.01 7.63 6.70
C GLY A 143 -3.09 8.72 6.51
N LEU A 144 -3.95 8.55 5.50
CA LEU A 144 -5.01 9.50 5.15
C LEU A 144 -6.28 9.31 5.99
N LEU A 145 -6.49 8.11 6.52
CA LEU A 145 -7.68 7.81 7.32
C LEU A 145 -7.62 8.54 8.65
N LYS A 146 -8.44 9.56 8.79
CA LYS A 146 -8.54 10.37 10.02
C LYS A 146 -9.33 9.64 11.11
N PRO A 147 -9.12 9.94 12.41
CA PRO A 147 -9.71 9.17 13.51
C PRO A 147 -11.25 9.06 13.46
N TYR A 148 -11.96 10.15 13.18
CA TYR A 148 -13.43 10.12 13.12
C TYR A 148 -13.95 9.46 11.85
N ALA A 149 -13.25 9.63 10.73
CA ALA A 149 -13.54 8.91 9.49
C ALA A 149 -13.34 7.39 9.67
N ALA A 150 -12.35 6.98 10.47
CA ALA A 150 -12.13 5.58 10.81
C ALA A 150 -13.31 4.98 11.59
N THR A 151 -13.88 5.73 12.55
CA THR A 151 -15.08 5.29 13.27
C THR A 151 -16.21 4.99 12.29
N GLU A 152 -16.51 5.92 11.38
CA GLU A 152 -17.60 5.77 10.42
C GLU A 152 -17.34 4.63 9.42
N LEU A 153 -16.12 4.57 8.86
CA LEU A 153 -15.75 3.52 7.92
C LEU A 153 -15.85 2.13 8.54
N ILE A 154 -15.21 1.92 9.71
CA ILE A 154 -15.18 0.60 10.36
C ILE A 154 -16.59 0.19 10.80
N SER A 155 -17.37 1.07 11.44
CA SER A 155 -18.75 0.77 11.81
C SER A 155 -19.60 0.36 10.61
N THR A 156 -19.51 1.11 9.52
CA THR A 156 -20.23 0.79 8.28
C THR A 156 -19.80 -0.56 7.71
N LEU A 157 -18.51 -0.85 7.66
CA LEU A 157 -18.02 -2.12 7.14
C LEU A 157 -18.44 -3.31 8.03
N LYS A 158 -18.44 -3.16 9.35
CA LYS A 158 -18.93 -4.19 10.29
C LYS A 158 -20.42 -4.51 10.10
N GLU A 159 -21.20 -3.56 9.60
CA GLU A 159 -22.61 -3.78 9.24
C GLU A 159 -22.77 -4.45 7.85
N LYS A 160 -21.80 -4.33 6.97
CA LYS A 160 -21.91 -4.74 5.55
C LYS A 160 -21.28 -6.07 5.24
N VAL A 161 -20.27 -6.51 6.00
CA VAL A 161 -19.58 -7.79 5.80
C VAL A 161 -19.53 -8.58 7.10
N ASN A 162 -19.48 -9.92 6.97
CA ASN A 162 -19.42 -10.84 8.12
C ASN A 162 -18.01 -11.35 8.41
N ILE A 163 -17.06 -11.08 7.52
CA ILE A 163 -15.66 -11.48 7.70
C ILE A 163 -14.91 -10.47 8.59
N PRO A 164 -13.83 -10.89 9.28
CA PRO A 164 -13.02 -10.01 10.09
C PRO A 164 -12.46 -8.83 9.29
N ILE A 165 -12.32 -7.67 9.95
CA ILE A 165 -11.77 -6.46 9.37
C ILE A 165 -10.38 -6.21 9.97
N HIS A 166 -9.39 -6.06 9.11
CA HIS A 166 -8.00 -5.74 9.45
C HIS A 166 -7.65 -4.35 8.95
N LEU A 167 -7.19 -3.45 9.82
CA LEU A 167 -6.76 -2.10 9.45
C LEU A 167 -5.24 -1.99 9.45
N HIS A 168 -4.70 -1.59 8.31
CA HIS A 168 -3.29 -1.27 8.10
C HIS A 168 -3.14 0.21 7.74
N THR A 169 -2.23 0.92 8.40
CA THR A 169 -1.89 2.31 8.06
C THR A 169 -0.40 2.59 8.21
N HIS A 170 0.05 3.73 7.67
CA HIS A 170 1.38 4.31 7.89
C HIS A 170 1.24 5.59 8.72
N ASP A 171 2.14 5.81 9.67
CA ASP A 171 2.05 6.91 10.65
C ASP A 171 2.71 8.21 10.17
N THR A 172 2.71 8.45 8.86
CA THR A 172 3.33 9.63 8.26
C THR A 172 2.73 10.94 8.78
N SER A 173 1.41 10.96 9.01
CA SER A 173 0.71 12.12 9.58
C SER A 173 0.87 12.28 11.08
N GLY A 174 1.26 11.22 11.81
CA GLY A 174 1.30 11.21 13.27
C GLY A 174 -0.07 11.05 13.95
N LEU A 175 -1.13 10.81 13.19
CA LEU A 175 -2.49 10.65 13.71
C LEU A 175 -2.87 9.19 13.95
N GLN A 176 -2.07 8.24 13.49
CA GLN A 176 -2.57 6.89 13.25
C GLN A 176 -2.77 6.05 14.52
N LEU A 177 -2.13 6.38 15.65
CA LEU A 177 -2.50 5.79 16.93
C LEU A 177 -3.93 6.18 17.34
N ALA A 178 -4.33 7.45 17.14
CA ALA A 178 -5.69 7.90 17.41
C ALA A 178 -6.70 7.25 16.42
N THR A 179 -6.32 7.09 15.15
CA THR A 179 -7.11 6.38 14.15
C THR A 179 -7.34 4.92 14.56
N TYR A 180 -6.31 4.24 15.07
CA TYR A 180 -6.44 2.87 15.56
C TYR A 180 -7.31 2.77 16.81
N LEU A 181 -7.16 3.69 17.78
CA LEU A 181 -8.03 3.73 18.93
C LEU A 181 -9.51 3.86 18.51
N LYS A 182 -9.80 4.80 17.63
CA LYS A 182 -11.17 5.01 17.11
C LYS A 182 -11.68 3.81 16.32
N SER A 183 -10.81 3.11 15.60
CA SER A 183 -11.16 1.88 14.89
C SER A 183 -11.46 0.72 15.84
N VAL A 184 -10.69 0.60 16.94
CA VAL A 184 -10.94 -0.42 17.98
C VAL A 184 -12.29 -0.17 18.66
N GLU A 185 -12.59 1.07 19.02
CA GLU A 185 -13.90 1.47 19.58
C GLU A 185 -15.05 1.17 18.59
N ALA A 186 -14.81 1.27 17.28
CA ALA A 186 -15.77 0.95 16.23
C ALA A 186 -15.85 -0.56 15.86
N GLY A 187 -15.02 -1.40 16.48
CA GLY A 187 -15.12 -2.86 16.35
C GLY A 187 -14.17 -3.50 15.33
N VAL A 188 -13.09 -2.84 14.90
CA VAL A 188 -12.05 -3.46 14.05
C VAL A 188 -11.48 -4.71 14.73
N ASP A 189 -11.22 -5.78 13.98
CA ASP A 189 -10.77 -7.05 14.55
C ASP A 189 -9.26 -7.12 14.71
N VAL A 190 -8.50 -6.53 13.78
CA VAL A 190 -7.02 -6.56 13.77
C VAL A 190 -6.47 -5.19 13.35
N VAL A 191 -5.35 -4.78 13.95
CA VAL A 191 -4.57 -3.60 13.53
C VAL A 191 -3.10 -3.95 13.38
N ASP A 192 -2.42 -3.36 12.40
CA ASP A 192 -0.98 -3.54 12.18
C ASP A 192 -0.17 -2.53 12.98
N LEU A 193 0.78 -3.02 13.74
CA LEU A 193 1.66 -2.22 14.59
C LEU A 193 3.13 -2.63 14.38
N ALA A 194 4.04 -1.71 14.65
CA ALA A 194 5.47 -1.98 14.69
C ALA A 194 6.01 -1.79 16.11
N VAL A 195 7.05 -2.56 16.49
CA VAL A 195 7.76 -2.31 17.75
C VAL A 195 8.26 -0.87 17.80
N SER A 196 8.28 -0.24 18.97
CA SER A 196 8.54 1.21 19.10
C SER A 196 9.78 1.69 18.35
N SER A 197 10.88 0.94 18.42
CA SER A 197 12.13 1.27 17.71
C SER A 197 12.03 1.26 16.20
N MET A 198 11.01 0.60 15.63
CA MET A 198 10.76 0.51 14.18
C MET A 198 9.46 1.21 13.74
N SER A 199 8.79 1.91 14.66
CA SER A 199 7.47 2.52 14.45
C SER A 199 7.55 3.98 14.03
N GLY A 200 6.39 4.52 13.63
CA GLY A 200 6.22 5.94 13.30
C GLY A 200 6.72 6.33 11.91
N LEU A 201 6.52 7.59 11.55
CA LEU A 201 6.94 8.15 10.26
C LEU A 201 6.32 7.35 9.08
N THR A 202 7.16 6.81 8.22
CA THR A 202 6.72 5.97 7.08
C THR A 202 6.43 4.51 7.44
N SER A 203 6.59 4.13 8.73
CA SER A 203 6.22 2.83 9.28
C SER A 203 4.84 2.87 9.95
N GLN A 204 4.46 1.81 10.63
CA GLN A 204 3.19 1.69 11.35
C GLN A 204 3.27 2.38 12.73
N PRO A 205 2.11 2.64 13.39
CA PRO A 205 2.08 3.13 14.75
C PRO A 205 2.78 2.19 15.75
N SER A 206 3.20 2.77 16.88
CA SER A 206 3.93 2.04 17.91
C SER A 206 3.06 1.00 18.62
N PHE A 207 3.50 -0.25 18.60
CA PHE A 207 2.87 -1.36 19.32
C PHE A 207 2.90 -1.14 20.84
N ASN A 208 4.06 -0.74 21.36
CA ASN A 208 4.22 -0.49 22.80
C ASN A 208 3.27 0.60 23.30
N SER A 209 3.14 1.69 22.52
CA SER A 209 2.22 2.79 22.85
C SER A 209 0.76 2.36 22.75
N MET A 210 0.41 1.53 21.76
CA MET A 210 -0.96 1.02 21.63
C MET A 210 -1.34 0.11 22.79
N LEU A 211 -0.44 -0.78 23.26
CA LEU A 211 -0.71 -1.60 24.45
C LEU A 211 -0.99 -0.74 25.69
N ALA A 212 -0.14 0.27 25.94
CA ALA A 212 -0.34 1.19 27.07
C ALA A 212 -1.64 2.01 26.92
N MET A 213 -1.98 2.43 25.71
CA MET A 213 -3.23 3.17 25.43
C MET A 213 -4.48 2.33 25.70
N MET A 214 -4.40 1.02 25.46
CA MET A 214 -5.53 0.09 25.63
C MET A 214 -5.69 -0.41 27.08
N GLU A 215 -4.81 -0.03 28.00
CA GLU A 215 -4.91 -0.44 29.41
C GLU A 215 -6.25 0.03 30.02
N GLY A 216 -6.99 -0.91 30.57
CA GLY A 216 -8.33 -0.67 31.13
C GLY A 216 -9.48 -0.64 30.13
N HIS A 217 -9.21 -0.79 28.83
CA HIS A 217 -10.25 -0.92 27.82
C HIS A 217 -10.80 -2.35 27.78
N GLU A 218 -12.09 -2.54 27.45
CA GLU A 218 -12.73 -3.88 27.38
C GLU A 218 -12.05 -4.84 26.40
N ARG A 219 -11.39 -4.29 25.36
CA ARG A 219 -10.63 -5.03 24.35
C ARG A 219 -9.11 -4.97 24.60
N GLU A 220 -8.70 -4.77 25.83
CA GLU A 220 -7.30 -4.74 26.22
C GLU A 220 -6.60 -6.07 25.89
N ASN A 221 -5.42 -5.98 25.27
CA ASN A 221 -4.56 -7.12 25.04
C ASN A 221 -3.64 -7.36 26.26
N LYS A 222 -3.57 -8.58 26.74
CA LYS A 222 -2.80 -8.95 27.95
C LYS A 222 -1.32 -9.27 27.66
N MET A 223 -0.76 -8.81 26.57
CA MET A 223 0.67 -8.96 26.30
C MET A 223 1.51 -8.20 27.32
N ASP A 224 2.65 -8.78 27.69
CA ASP A 224 3.57 -8.16 28.65
C ASP A 224 4.33 -7.00 28.02
N LEU A 225 3.95 -5.78 28.38
CA LEU A 225 4.58 -4.53 27.89
C LEU A 225 6.08 -4.48 28.23
N LYS A 226 6.51 -5.04 29.37
CA LYS A 226 7.92 -5.06 29.79
C LYS A 226 8.76 -5.90 28.83
N SER A 227 8.30 -7.08 28.47
CA SER A 227 8.94 -7.96 27.48
C SER A 227 8.99 -7.28 26.10
N LEU A 228 7.91 -6.63 25.70
CA LEU A 228 7.86 -5.90 24.43
C LEU A 228 8.84 -4.71 24.41
N ASN A 229 8.97 -3.98 25.53
CA ASN A 229 9.96 -2.91 25.66
C ASN A 229 11.40 -3.43 25.55
N SER A 230 11.72 -4.57 26.18
CA SER A 230 13.03 -5.19 26.06
C SER A 230 13.33 -5.63 24.63
N TYR A 231 12.33 -6.16 23.94
CA TYR A 231 12.43 -6.49 22.51
C TYR A 231 12.65 -5.26 21.64
N SER A 232 11.95 -4.18 21.92
CA SER A 232 12.14 -2.89 21.25
C SER A 232 13.56 -2.34 21.43
N SER A 233 14.11 -2.41 22.65
CA SER A 233 15.49 -1.95 22.93
C SER A 233 16.55 -2.75 22.15
N TYR A 234 16.34 -4.06 21.96
CA TYR A 234 17.20 -4.85 21.09
C TYR A 234 17.20 -4.34 19.66
N TRP A 235 16.01 -4.09 19.10
CA TRP A 235 15.88 -3.60 17.73
C TRP A 235 16.34 -2.17 17.55
N GLU A 236 16.29 -1.34 18.60
CA GLU A 236 16.88 0.00 18.59
C GLU A 236 18.40 -0.06 18.34
N GLY A 237 19.10 -0.94 19.07
CA GLY A 237 20.53 -1.18 18.82
C GLY A 237 20.83 -1.74 17.42
N VAL A 238 19.97 -2.62 16.89
CA VAL A 238 20.12 -3.13 15.51
C VAL A 238 19.90 -2.02 14.48
N ARG A 239 18.91 -1.13 14.70
CA ARG A 239 18.56 -0.04 13.80
C ARG A 239 19.74 0.92 13.57
N GLU A 240 20.60 1.14 14.54
CA GLU A 240 21.79 2.00 14.40
C GLU A 240 22.72 1.57 13.27
N PHE A 241 22.82 0.24 12.98
CA PHE A 241 23.61 -0.26 11.85
C PHE A 241 23.00 0.07 10.49
N TYR A 242 21.70 0.35 10.44
CA TYR A 242 20.94 0.63 9.22
C TYR A 242 20.62 2.11 9.03
N TYR A 243 21.07 2.98 9.94
CA TYR A 243 20.84 4.43 9.88
C TYR A 243 21.16 5.07 8.51
N PRO A 244 22.22 4.68 7.77
CA PRO A 244 22.51 5.27 6.46
C PRO A 244 21.44 5.00 5.39
N PHE A 245 20.56 4.02 5.63
CA PHE A 245 19.50 3.62 4.70
C PHE A 245 18.13 4.21 5.07
N GLU A 246 18.02 5.00 6.11
CA GLU A 246 16.79 5.64 6.51
C GLU A 246 16.34 6.73 5.53
N SER A 247 15.02 6.96 5.43
CA SER A 247 14.43 7.94 4.51
C SER A 247 14.78 9.41 4.82
N GLY A 248 15.28 9.67 6.03
CA GLY A 248 15.64 11.00 6.48
C GLY A 248 14.46 11.87 6.91
N LEU A 249 13.23 11.34 6.96
CA LEU A 249 12.10 12.01 7.58
C LEU A 249 12.32 12.05 9.10
N LYS A 250 12.27 13.24 9.71
CA LYS A 250 12.61 13.43 11.13
C LYS A 250 11.39 13.51 12.04
N ALA A 251 10.24 13.87 11.50
CA ALA A 251 8.98 13.99 12.22
C ALA A 251 7.80 13.63 11.32
N SER A 252 6.71 13.22 11.94
CA SER A 252 5.42 13.08 11.24
C SER A 252 4.92 14.45 10.81
N THR A 253 4.20 14.52 9.71
CA THR A 253 3.72 15.78 9.14
C THR A 253 2.33 15.67 8.56
N ALA A 254 1.49 16.68 8.86
CA ALA A 254 0.15 16.80 8.26
C ALA A 254 0.18 17.18 6.78
N GLU A 255 1.34 17.55 6.21
CA GLU A 255 1.50 17.80 4.76
C GLU A 255 1.12 16.58 3.91
N VAL A 256 1.12 15.38 4.50
CA VAL A 256 0.67 14.19 3.79
C VAL A 256 -0.75 14.32 3.26
N PHE A 257 -1.60 15.13 3.89
CA PHE A 257 -2.96 15.40 3.41
C PHE A 257 -3.01 16.29 2.17
N ASP A 258 -1.93 17.04 1.88
CA ASP A 258 -1.82 17.89 0.70
C ASP A 258 -1.27 17.10 -0.50
N HIS A 259 -0.25 16.26 -0.30
CA HIS A 259 0.42 15.54 -1.38
C HIS A 259 0.02 14.06 -1.50
N GLU A 260 -0.52 13.45 -0.46
CA GLU A 260 -0.98 12.05 -0.37
C GLU A 260 0.07 11.00 -0.81
N ILE A 261 1.36 11.29 -0.65
CA ILE A 261 2.44 10.35 -1.01
C ILE A 261 2.44 9.18 -0.01
N PRO A 262 2.30 7.93 -0.47
CA PRO A 262 2.39 6.76 0.41
C PRO A 262 3.73 6.69 1.14
N GLY A 263 3.75 6.18 2.39
CA GLY A 263 4.95 6.09 3.19
C GLY A 263 6.10 5.37 2.49
N GLY A 264 5.83 4.21 1.88
CA GLY A 264 6.82 3.48 1.10
C GLY A 264 7.30 4.23 -0.15
N GLN A 265 6.43 4.99 -0.81
CA GLN A 265 6.82 5.84 -1.94
C GLN A 265 7.66 7.02 -1.48
N TYR A 266 7.32 7.67 -0.36
CA TYR A 266 8.10 8.78 0.20
C TYR A 266 9.55 8.36 0.46
N SER A 267 9.76 7.19 1.08
CA SER A 267 11.07 6.63 1.36
C SER A 267 11.90 6.35 0.09
N ASN A 268 11.25 6.09 -1.05
CA ASN A 268 11.92 5.84 -2.33
C ASN A 268 12.08 7.11 -3.19
N LEU A 269 11.10 8.02 -3.15
CA LEU A 269 11.06 9.21 -4.01
C LEU A 269 12.19 10.19 -3.68
N ARG A 270 12.49 10.38 -2.40
CA ARG A 270 13.54 11.31 -1.97
C ARG A 270 14.96 10.88 -2.41
N PRO A 271 15.38 9.62 -2.23
CA PRO A 271 16.63 9.14 -2.81
C PRO A 271 16.67 9.21 -4.35
N GLN A 272 15.55 8.99 -5.03
CA GLN A 272 15.46 9.14 -6.49
C GLN A 272 15.65 10.61 -6.92
N ALA A 273 14.99 11.55 -6.23
CA ALA A 273 15.18 12.99 -6.47
C ALA A 273 16.63 13.39 -6.28
N ARG A 274 17.29 12.91 -5.21
CA ARG A 274 18.71 13.14 -4.95
C ARG A 274 19.58 12.60 -6.09
N ALA A 275 19.33 11.39 -6.57
CA ALA A 275 20.09 10.78 -7.67
C ALA A 275 19.96 11.56 -8.99
N LEU A 276 18.87 12.31 -9.17
CA LEU A 276 18.60 13.18 -10.32
C LEU A 276 19.10 14.63 -10.11
N GLY A 277 19.69 14.96 -8.95
CA GLY A 277 20.09 16.34 -8.62
C GLY A 277 18.93 17.27 -8.31
N LEU A 278 17.75 16.74 -7.95
CA LEU A 278 16.52 17.48 -7.67
C LEU A 278 16.21 17.58 -6.17
N GLU A 279 17.16 17.30 -5.27
CA GLU A 279 16.91 17.25 -3.83
C GLU A 279 16.39 18.60 -3.29
N GLU A 280 16.93 19.72 -3.78
CA GLU A 280 16.48 21.06 -3.40
C GLU A 280 15.08 21.43 -3.91
N GLN A 281 14.59 20.71 -4.90
CA GLN A 281 13.25 20.87 -5.49
C GLN A 281 12.24 19.86 -4.93
N PHE A 282 12.52 19.22 -3.77
CA PHE A 282 11.65 18.17 -3.26
C PHE A 282 10.25 18.67 -2.91
N GLU A 283 10.11 19.94 -2.48
CA GLU A 283 8.78 20.57 -2.27
C GLU A 283 7.99 20.63 -3.59
N THR A 284 8.61 21.10 -4.68
CA THR A 284 7.97 21.10 -6.01
C THR A 284 7.60 19.70 -6.49
N ILE A 285 8.41 18.68 -6.14
CA ILE A 285 8.08 17.28 -6.45
C ILE A 285 6.82 16.83 -5.69
N LYS A 286 6.63 17.24 -4.42
CA LYS A 286 5.41 16.94 -3.66
C LYS A 286 4.18 17.61 -4.27
N GLU A 287 4.29 18.88 -4.65
CA GLU A 287 3.22 19.63 -5.35
C GLU A 287 2.87 18.98 -6.69
N ASN A 288 3.88 18.63 -7.48
CA ASN A 288 3.70 17.91 -8.73
C ASN A 288 3.09 16.53 -8.55
N TYR A 289 3.39 15.84 -7.43
CA TYR A 289 2.78 14.53 -7.14
C TYR A 289 1.26 14.65 -6.95
N ALA A 290 0.80 15.65 -6.19
CA ALA A 290 -0.62 15.95 -6.04
C ALA A 290 -1.27 16.34 -7.38
N THR A 291 -0.62 17.23 -8.14
CA THR A 291 -1.07 17.66 -9.47
C THR A 291 -1.20 16.49 -10.45
N VAL A 292 -0.22 15.59 -10.48
CA VAL A 292 -0.25 14.39 -11.32
C VAL A 292 -1.39 13.47 -10.91
N ASN A 293 -1.61 13.26 -9.60
CA ASN A 293 -2.73 12.46 -9.14
C ASN A 293 -4.08 13.01 -9.61
N GLU A 294 -4.26 14.32 -9.53
CA GLU A 294 -5.44 15.00 -10.07
C GLU A 294 -5.57 14.78 -11.60
N MET A 295 -4.50 15.00 -12.36
CA MET A 295 -4.48 14.76 -13.80
C MET A 295 -4.80 13.31 -14.19
N PHE A 296 -4.39 12.36 -13.37
CA PHE A 296 -4.66 10.94 -13.59
C PHE A 296 -6.07 10.51 -13.16
N GLY A 297 -6.87 11.45 -12.64
CA GLY A 297 -8.25 11.23 -12.22
C GLY A 297 -8.37 10.76 -10.78
N ASN A 298 -7.49 11.21 -9.89
CA ASN A 298 -7.46 10.84 -8.47
C ASN A 298 -7.48 9.32 -8.29
N ILE A 299 -6.38 8.67 -8.65
CA ILE A 299 -6.25 7.21 -8.56
C ILE A 299 -5.81 6.78 -7.17
N VAL A 300 -6.05 5.51 -6.85
CA VAL A 300 -5.44 4.87 -5.69
C VAL A 300 -3.92 4.85 -5.86
N LYS A 301 -3.18 5.18 -4.80
CA LYS A 301 -1.72 5.30 -4.79
C LYS A 301 -1.11 4.24 -3.87
N VAL A 302 -0.80 3.10 -4.44
CA VAL A 302 -0.03 2.02 -3.81
C VAL A 302 0.86 1.39 -4.88
N THR A 303 2.01 0.83 -4.54
CA THR A 303 2.90 0.22 -5.53
C THR A 303 2.17 -0.86 -6.36
N PRO A 304 2.15 -0.78 -7.71
CA PRO A 304 2.99 0.08 -8.55
C PRO A 304 2.41 1.46 -8.95
N SER A 305 1.12 1.76 -8.79
CA SER A 305 0.51 3.02 -9.23
C SER A 305 1.15 4.26 -8.60
N SER A 306 1.51 4.20 -7.31
CA SER A 306 2.23 5.28 -6.62
C SER A 306 3.57 5.63 -7.27
N LYS A 307 4.27 4.60 -7.79
CA LYS A 307 5.51 4.80 -8.53
C LYS A 307 5.25 5.54 -9.84
N VAL A 308 4.18 5.21 -10.56
CA VAL A 308 3.80 5.89 -11.82
C VAL A 308 3.55 7.37 -11.58
N VAL A 309 2.81 7.72 -10.53
CA VAL A 309 2.58 9.13 -10.13
C VAL A 309 3.90 9.81 -9.78
N GLY A 310 4.78 9.14 -9.03
CA GLY A 310 6.10 9.66 -8.68
C GLY A 310 7.02 9.85 -9.88
N ASP A 311 7.07 8.91 -10.81
CA ASP A 311 7.87 9.01 -12.04
C ASP A 311 7.40 10.20 -12.89
N MET A 312 6.09 10.43 -13.00
CA MET A 312 5.54 11.58 -13.72
C MET A 312 5.83 12.90 -12.99
N ALA A 313 5.74 12.94 -11.66
CA ALA A 313 6.08 14.13 -10.88
C ALA A 313 7.56 14.51 -11.03
N LEU A 314 8.46 13.53 -10.98
CA LEU A 314 9.89 13.73 -11.26
C LEU A 314 10.12 14.20 -12.69
N PHE A 315 9.44 13.61 -13.66
CA PHE A 315 9.52 14.02 -15.07
C PHE A 315 9.09 15.48 -15.26
N MET A 316 7.97 15.89 -14.68
CA MET A 316 7.50 17.27 -14.74
C MET A 316 8.51 18.24 -14.09
N THR A 317 9.00 17.90 -12.89
CA THR A 317 9.97 18.75 -12.19
C THR A 317 11.29 18.87 -12.95
N SER A 318 11.82 17.75 -13.46
CA SER A 318 13.08 17.75 -14.21
C SER A 318 13.04 18.57 -15.49
N ASN A 319 11.87 18.69 -16.12
CA ASN A 319 11.68 19.41 -17.38
C ASN A 319 11.02 20.77 -17.21
N GLY A 320 10.74 21.22 -15.98
CA GLY A 320 10.08 22.49 -15.69
C GLY A 320 8.67 22.59 -16.27
N LEU A 321 7.94 21.45 -16.33
CA LEU A 321 6.61 21.37 -16.93
C LEU A 321 5.52 21.68 -15.91
N SER A 322 4.58 22.53 -16.27
CA SER A 322 3.32 22.74 -15.57
C SER A 322 2.25 21.72 -16.00
N LYS A 323 1.15 21.64 -15.26
CA LYS A 323 -0.06 20.89 -15.66
C LYS A 323 -0.56 21.33 -17.04
N GLU A 324 -0.54 22.64 -17.32
CA GLU A 324 -1.00 23.20 -18.57
C GLU A 324 -0.12 22.77 -19.75
N ASP A 325 1.20 22.74 -19.56
CA ASP A 325 2.14 22.24 -20.58
C ASP A 325 1.85 20.79 -20.95
N VAL A 326 1.60 19.95 -19.95
CA VAL A 326 1.28 18.52 -20.17
C VAL A 326 -0.05 18.37 -20.91
N LEU A 327 -1.07 19.13 -20.55
CA LEU A 327 -2.40 19.03 -21.17
C LEU A 327 -2.44 19.64 -22.57
N THR A 328 -1.62 20.66 -22.86
CA THR A 328 -1.60 21.35 -24.15
C THR A 328 -0.64 20.69 -25.15
N ASN A 329 0.59 20.40 -24.71
CA ASN A 329 1.67 19.91 -25.55
C ASN A 329 1.96 18.40 -25.36
N GLY A 330 1.07 17.68 -24.69
CA GLY A 330 1.28 16.30 -24.27
C GLY A 330 1.71 15.32 -25.35
N LYS A 331 1.28 15.54 -26.61
CA LYS A 331 1.69 14.68 -27.74
C LYS A 331 3.16 14.78 -28.11
N GLU A 332 3.81 15.91 -27.76
CA GLU A 332 5.23 16.15 -28.10
C GLU A 332 6.17 15.65 -27.00
N LEU A 333 5.65 15.39 -25.79
CA LEU A 333 6.43 14.97 -24.65
C LEU A 333 6.86 13.50 -24.73
N SER A 334 8.07 13.20 -24.29
CA SER A 334 8.57 11.81 -24.15
C SER A 334 8.36 11.32 -22.71
N TYR A 335 7.20 10.75 -22.47
CA TYR A 335 6.81 10.29 -21.14
C TYR A 335 7.65 9.10 -20.65
N PRO A 336 7.82 8.92 -19.33
CA PRO A 336 8.39 7.70 -18.77
C PRO A 336 7.60 6.45 -19.18
N ASP A 337 8.29 5.34 -19.42
CA ASP A 337 7.65 4.06 -19.82
C ASP A 337 6.58 3.60 -18.81
N SER A 338 6.80 3.84 -17.51
CA SER A 338 5.83 3.50 -16.48
C SER A 338 4.50 4.25 -16.64
N VAL A 339 4.54 5.50 -17.10
CA VAL A 339 3.36 6.33 -17.37
C VAL A 339 2.65 5.83 -18.62
N ILE A 340 3.40 5.56 -19.71
CA ILE A 340 2.82 5.02 -20.95
C ILE A 340 2.12 3.68 -20.67
N ASN A 341 2.79 2.76 -20.00
CA ASN A 341 2.26 1.45 -19.66
C ASN A 341 1.03 1.53 -18.74
N PHE A 342 1.02 2.47 -17.78
CA PHE A 342 -0.15 2.71 -16.94
C PHE A 342 -1.36 3.13 -17.79
N PHE A 343 -1.22 4.13 -18.66
CA PHE A 343 -2.31 4.58 -19.53
C PHE A 343 -2.69 3.56 -20.63
N LYS A 344 -1.80 2.64 -20.94
CA LYS A 344 -2.10 1.49 -21.77
C LYS A 344 -2.99 0.46 -21.08
N GLY A 345 -2.99 0.42 -19.76
CA GLY A 345 -3.80 -0.48 -18.94
C GLY A 345 -3.04 -1.71 -18.41
N ASP A 346 -1.71 -1.70 -18.41
CA ASP A 346 -0.88 -2.81 -17.91
C ASP A 346 -1.07 -3.08 -16.41
N LEU A 347 -1.50 -2.07 -15.64
CA LEU A 347 -1.80 -2.19 -14.22
C LEU A 347 -3.29 -2.46 -13.94
N GLY A 348 -4.12 -2.59 -14.96
CA GLY A 348 -5.57 -2.72 -14.83
C GLY A 348 -6.33 -1.42 -15.11
N GLN A 349 -7.53 -1.30 -14.57
CA GLN A 349 -8.44 -0.19 -14.85
C GLN A 349 -8.74 0.59 -13.56
N PRO A 350 -8.47 1.90 -13.52
CA PRO A 350 -8.83 2.71 -12.36
C PRO A 350 -10.34 2.89 -12.25
N GLU A 351 -10.82 3.11 -11.05
CA GLU A 351 -12.23 3.49 -10.80
C GLU A 351 -12.56 4.75 -11.62
N GLY A 352 -13.70 4.72 -12.33
CA GLY A 352 -14.11 5.79 -13.24
C GLY A 352 -13.38 5.82 -14.59
N GLY A 353 -12.39 4.92 -14.82
CA GLY A 353 -11.60 4.84 -16.05
C GLY A 353 -10.50 5.90 -16.14
N PHE A 354 -9.74 5.86 -17.23
CA PHE A 354 -8.67 6.82 -17.51
C PHE A 354 -9.24 8.15 -18.04
N PRO A 355 -8.63 9.32 -17.71
CA PRO A 355 -8.93 10.60 -18.35
C PRO A 355 -8.65 10.51 -19.86
N LYS A 356 -9.70 10.50 -20.67
CA LYS A 356 -9.65 10.12 -22.09
C LYS A 356 -8.70 10.97 -22.94
N GLU A 357 -8.71 12.29 -22.75
CA GLU A 357 -7.86 13.18 -23.55
C GLU A 357 -6.39 13.00 -23.19
N LEU A 358 -6.06 12.89 -21.91
CA LEU A 358 -4.69 12.64 -21.45
C LEU A 358 -4.21 11.26 -21.91
N GLN A 359 -5.05 10.21 -21.79
CA GLN A 359 -4.73 8.87 -22.29
C GLN A 359 -4.40 8.90 -23.79
N LYS A 360 -5.19 9.58 -24.60
CA LYS A 360 -4.97 9.73 -26.04
C LYS A 360 -3.65 10.45 -26.37
N GLN A 361 -3.32 11.47 -25.61
CA GLN A 361 -2.06 12.21 -25.77
C GLN A 361 -0.85 11.35 -25.43
N ILE A 362 -0.90 10.63 -24.30
CA ILE A 362 0.22 9.79 -23.84
C ILE A 362 0.44 8.58 -24.73
N LEU A 363 -0.63 7.92 -25.16
CA LEU A 363 -0.55 6.71 -25.99
C LEU A 363 -0.21 6.98 -27.47
N LYS A 364 -0.36 8.22 -27.95
CA LYS A 364 0.03 8.62 -29.33
C LYS A 364 -0.47 7.66 -30.42
N GLY A 365 -1.63 7.06 -30.21
CA GLY A 365 -2.25 6.12 -31.15
C GLY A 365 -2.06 4.64 -30.82
N GLU A 366 -1.33 4.29 -29.78
CA GLU A 366 -1.31 2.92 -29.26
C GLU A 366 -2.71 2.52 -28.75
N THR A 367 -3.05 1.25 -28.95
CA THR A 367 -4.34 0.71 -28.50
C THR A 367 -4.27 0.34 -27.02
N PRO A 368 -5.16 0.88 -26.18
CA PRO A 368 -5.23 0.51 -24.77
C PRO A 368 -5.74 -0.92 -24.60
N ILE A 369 -5.25 -1.58 -23.56
CA ILE A 369 -5.70 -2.90 -23.12
C ILE A 369 -7.08 -2.76 -22.47
N LYS A 370 -8.02 -3.59 -22.90
CA LYS A 370 -9.35 -3.70 -22.30
C LYS A 370 -9.42 -4.96 -21.46
N GLY A 371 -9.58 -4.80 -20.16
CA GLY A 371 -9.62 -5.92 -19.23
C GLY A 371 -8.24 -6.30 -18.69
N ARG A 372 -8.10 -7.54 -18.19
CA ARG A 372 -6.82 -8.00 -17.61
C ARG A 372 -5.79 -8.21 -18.72
N PRO A 373 -4.57 -7.66 -18.54
CA PRO A 373 -3.45 -8.06 -19.35
C PRO A 373 -3.08 -9.52 -19.02
N ASN A 374 -2.95 -10.34 -20.05
CA ASN A 374 -2.53 -11.74 -19.96
C ASN A 374 -1.12 -11.89 -20.51
#